data_d029e740e6de4400d3027eb5f8b07298
#
_entry.id   d029e740e6de4400d3027eb5f8b07298
#
_cell.length_a   1.000
_cell.length_b   1.000
_cell.length_c   1.000
_cell.angle_alpha   90.00
_cell.angle_beta   90.00
_cell.angle_gamma   90.00
#
_symmetry.space_group_name_H-M   'P 1'
#
loop_
_entity.id
_entity.type
_entity.pdbx_description
1 polymer ?
#
loop_
_entity_poly.entity_id
_entity_poly.type
_entity_poly.pdbx_seq_one_letter_code
_entity_poly.pdbx_strand_id
1 'polypeptide(L)'
;MSLRLSKGQQEAGIVVGNTFDKYTSGNPLVRRLMGGFHSCLDALVTQAAPRTIHEVGCGEGYWTLRWHRQGYDSRGCDFSQAVIDLAQVNAVADGAPVDLFRQRSIYDLDPSQDGADLLVCCEVLEHLEDPQLGLAALRSVVTDHLIISVPREPLWRILNLCRGEYIPQIGNTPGHLQHWSKRGFVKLLSPSFEVLAVRSPLPWTMALCRPRS
;
A
#
# COMPACT_ATOMS: atom_id res chain seq x y z
N MET A 1 -5.86 10.31 14.63
CA MET A 1 -6.83 10.58 13.54
C MET A 1 -7.79 9.40 13.46
N SER A 2 -9.09 9.58 13.57
CA SER A 2 -10.09 8.54 13.30
C SER A 2 -10.53 8.68 11.84
N LEU A 3 -10.24 7.67 11.02
CA LEU A 3 -10.61 7.68 9.61
C LEU A 3 -12.05 7.21 9.43
N ARG A 4 -12.73 7.74 8.42
CA ARG A 4 -13.91 7.10 7.85
C ARG A 4 -13.43 5.97 6.93
N LEU A 5 -14.00 4.79 7.11
CA LEU A 5 -13.59 3.57 6.42
C LEU A 5 -14.69 3.02 5.53
N SER A 6 -14.30 2.30 4.49
CA SER A 6 -15.18 1.57 3.57
C SER A 6 -15.88 0.38 4.23
N LYS A 7 -15.30 -0.20 5.30
CA LYS A 7 -15.83 -1.31 6.09
C LYS A 7 -16.19 -2.55 5.25
N GLY A 8 -15.33 -2.87 4.27
CA GLY A 8 -15.55 -4.04 3.42
C GLY A 8 -16.53 -3.80 2.26
N GLN A 9 -16.75 -2.55 1.86
CA GLN A 9 -17.46 -2.22 0.64
C GLN A 9 -16.82 -2.94 -0.56
N GLN A 10 -17.63 -3.31 -1.54
CA GLN A 10 -17.16 -3.96 -2.76
C GLN A 10 -17.41 -3.05 -3.96
N GLU A 11 -16.43 -2.97 -4.86
CA GLU A 11 -16.54 -2.33 -6.15
C GLU A 11 -16.03 -3.30 -7.23
N ALA A 12 -16.81 -3.54 -8.27
CA ALA A 12 -16.52 -4.56 -9.30
C ALA A 12 -16.18 -5.96 -8.75
N GLY A 13 -16.76 -6.36 -7.62
CA GLY A 13 -16.51 -7.65 -6.97
C GLY A 13 -15.23 -7.71 -6.13
N ILE A 14 -14.48 -6.61 -6.03
CA ILE A 14 -13.26 -6.49 -5.22
C ILE A 14 -13.59 -5.77 -3.92
N VAL A 15 -13.12 -6.29 -2.79
CA VAL A 15 -13.20 -5.58 -1.50
C VAL A 15 -12.25 -4.39 -1.55
N VAL A 16 -12.79 -3.18 -1.35
CA VAL A 16 -12.02 -1.93 -1.45
C VAL A 16 -11.81 -1.29 -0.08
N GLY A 17 -10.64 -0.70 0.09
CA GLY A 17 -10.24 -0.02 1.33
C GLY A 17 -10.11 -0.97 2.54
N ASN A 18 -10.17 -0.41 3.74
CA ASN A 18 -9.97 -1.16 4.97
C ASN A 18 -11.28 -1.73 5.52
N THR A 19 -11.29 -3.02 5.85
CA THR A 19 -12.46 -3.69 6.47
C THR A 19 -12.66 -3.26 7.93
N PHE A 20 -11.59 -2.89 8.63
CA PHE A 20 -11.62 -2.37 9.99
C PHE A 20 -10.49 -1.35 10.21
N ASP A 21 -10.63 -0.52 11.23
CA ASP A 21 -9.60 0.47 11.59
C ASP A 21 -8.41 -0.22 12.27
N LYS A 22 -7.43 -0.60 11.45
CA LYS A 22 -6.17 -1.18 11.91
C LYS A 22 -5.22 -0.13 12.50
N TYR A 23 -5.42 1.15 12.17
CA TYR A 23 -4.51 2.23 12.57
C TYR A 23 -4.78 2.76 13.98
N THR A 24 -6.06 2.77 14.41
CA THR A 24 -6.45 3.20 15.76
C THR A 24 -6.94 2.06 16.66
N SER A 25 -6.70 0.81 16.24
CA SER A 25 -7.16 -0.38 16.96
C SER A 25 -6.68 -0.42 18.40
N GLY A 26 -7.59 -0.68 19.33
CA GLY A 26 -7.28 -0.96 20.74
C GLY A 26 -6.65 -2.33 21.01
N ASN A 27 -6.65 -3.24 20.02
CA ASN A 27 -6.08 -4.58 20.17
C ASN A 27 -4.54 -4.53 20.24
N PRO A 28 -3.90 -4.99 21.34
CA PRO A 28 -2.45 -4.91 21.50
C PRO A 28 -1.66 -5.63 20.39
N LEU A 29 -2.18 -6.76 19.89
CA LEU A 29 -1.54 -7.50 18.79
C LEU A 29 -1.56 -6.69 17.49
N VAL A 30 -2.72 -6.15 17.12
CA VAL A 30 -2.87 -5.29 15.92
C VAL A 30 -1.95 -4.08 16.04
N ARG A 31 -1.93 -3.42 17.20
CA ARG A 31 -1.04 -2.28 17.46
C ARG A 31 0.44 -2.63 17.29
N ARG A 32 0.87 -3.80 17.79
CA ARG A 32 2.26 -4.27 17.66
C ARG A 32 2.62 -4.54 16.19
N LEU A 33 1.75 -5.21 15.45
CA LEU A 33 1.97 -5.52 14.04
C LEU A 33 2.02 -4.23 13.21
N MET A 34 1.03 -3.34 13.39
CA MET A 34 1.00 -2.06 12.70
C MET A 34 2.17 -1.16 13.10
N GLY A 35 2.56 -1.15 14.37
CA GLY A 35 3.76 -0.44 14.83
C GLY A 35 5.03 -0.90 14.11
N GLY A 36 5.19 -2.20 13.89
CA GLY A 36 6.28 -2.74 13.08
C GLY A 36 6.24 -2.30 11.63
N PHE A 37 5.04 -2.30 11.01
CA PHE A 37 4.85 -1.80 9.65
C PHE A 37 5.20 -0.31 9.54
N HIS A 38 4.65 0.53 10.45
CA HIS A 38 4.92 1.96 10.52
C HIS A 38 6.41 2.26 10.63
N SER A 39 7.10 1.61 11.60
CA SER A 39 8.54 1.84 11.82
C SER A 39 9.38 1.47 10.60
N CYS A 40 9.03 0.38 9.91
CA CYS A 40 9.73 -0.03 8.69
C CYS A 40 9.47 0.94 7.54
N LEU A 41 8.24 1.38 7.33
CA LEU A 41 7.87 2.32 6.28
C LEU A 41 8.53 3.68 6.52
N ASP A 42 8.45 4.23 7.74
CA ASP A 42 9.08 5.49 8.11
C ASP A 42 10.61 5.45 7.90
N ALA A 43 11.27 4.33 8.27
CA ALA A 43 12.70 4.16 8.05
C ALA A 43 13.08 4.13 6.56
N LEU A 44 12.25 3.50 5.71
CA LEU A 44 12.49 3.46 4.27
C LEU A 44 12.19 4.81 3.59
N VAL A 45 11.16 5.54 4.02
CA VAL A 45 10.89 6.92 3.57
C VAL A 45 12.06 7.83 3.94
N THR A 46 12.56 7.73 5.18
CA THR A 46 13.74 8.49 5.63
C THR A 46 14.98 8.13 4.79
N GLN A 47 15.19 6.86 4.47
CA GLN A 47 16.30 6.40 3.63
C GLN A 47 16.19 6.92 2.19
N ALA A 48 14.98 6.98 1.62
CA ALA A 48 14.74 7.53 0.28
C ALA A 48 14.88 9.06 0.24
N ALA A 49 14.64 9.75 1.37
CA ALA A 49 14.73 11.21 1.53
C ALA A 49 14.01 12.00 0.41
N PRO A 50 12.73 11.69 0.09
CA PRO A 50 12.02 12.30 -1.01
C PRO A 50 11.58 13.73 -0.68
N ARG A 51 11.31 14.53 -1.72
CA ARG A 51 10.56 15.79 -1.63
C ARG A 51 9.07 15.54 -1.91
N THR A 52 8.80 14.70 -2.90
CA THR A 52 7.45 14.36 -3.36
C THR A 52 7.16 12.88 -3.13
N ILE A 53 5.97 12.56 -2.62
CA ILE A 53 5.50 11.19 -2.37
C ILE A 53 4.17 10.97 -3.09
N HIS A 54 4.07 9.90 -3.87
CA HIS A 54 2.81 9.46 -4.44
C HIS A 54 2.46 8.05 -3.96
N GLU A 55 1.33 7.92 -3.26
CA GLU A 55 0.79 6.63 -2.80
C GLU A 55 -0.15 6.05 -3.84
N VAL A 56 0.21 4.90 -4.41
CA VAL A 56 -0.61 4.13 -5.35
C VAL A 56 -1.34 3.02 -4.59
N GLY A 57 -2.67 3.06 -4.59
CA GLY A 57 -3.51 2.24 -3.71
C GLY A 57 -3.64 2.87 -2.32
N CYS A 58 -3.98 4.17 -2.27
CA CYS A 58 -3.97 4.95 -1.02
C CYS A 58 -5.13 4.60 -0.08
N GLY A 59 -6.11 3.83 -0.54
CA GLY A 59 -7.28 3.55 0.26
C GLY A 59 -7.94 4.84 0.77
N GLU A 60 -8.35 4.84 2.04
CA GLU A 60 -8.99 5.99 2.69
C GLU A 60 -8.00 7.13 3.07
N GLY A 61 -6.75 7.09 2.56
CA GLY A 61 -5.80 8.20 2.61
C GLY A 61 -4.94 8.31 3.87
N TYR A 62 -4.82 7.24 4.68
CA TYR A 62 -4.09 7.30 5.96
C TYR A 62 -2.64 7.76 5.82
N TRP A 63 -1.87 7.12 4.93
CA TRP A 63 -0.44 7.41 4.78
C TRP A 63 -0.19 8.73 4.06
N THR A 64 -0.93 9.01 3.00
CA THR A 64 -0.87 10.29 2.27
C THR A 64 -1.12 11.46 3.23
N LEU A 65 -2.18 11.43 4.06
CA LEU A 65 -2.46 12.48 5.05
C LEU A 65 -1.40 12.55 6.14
N ARG A 66 -0.84 11.41 6.55
CA ARG A 66 0.26 11.39 7.52
C ARG A 66 1.51 12.09 6.98
N TRP A 67 1.91 11.82 5.74
CA TRP A 67 3.04 12.49 5.11
C TRP A 67 2.78 13.97 4.86
N HIS A 68 1.57 14.33 4.45
CA HIS A 68 1.15 15.73 4.30
C HIS A 68 1.35 16.51 5.61
N ARG A 69 0.90 15.98 6.75
CA ARG A 69 1.13 16.58 8.07
C ARG A 69 2.59 16.68 8.49
N GLN A 70 3.45 15.82 7.95
CA GLN A 70 4.90 15.86 8.15
C GLN A 70 5.61 16.86 7.23
N GLY A 71 4.88 17.54 6.34
CA GLY A 71 5.41 18.55 5.43
C GLY A 71 5.92 18.02 4.10
N TYR A 72 5.66 16.75 3.77
CA TYR A 72 5.94 16.24 2.43
C TYR A 72 4.90 16.74 1.42
N ASP A 73 5.34 17.00 0.19
CA ASP A 73 4.42 17.14 -0.95
C ASP A 73 3.92 15.74 -1.32
N SER A 74 2.77 15.36 -0.74
CA SER A 74 2.22 14.02 -0.85
C SER A 74 0.87 14.01 -1.54
N ARG A 75 0.63 12.97 -2.34
CA ARG A 75 -0.66 12.69 -2.98
C ARG A 75 -0.93 11.20 -3.01
N GLY A 76 -2.18 10.82 -3.23
CA GLY A 76 -2.59 9.43 -3.30
C GLY A 76 -3.60 9.16 -4.42
N CYS A 77 -3.55 7.96 -4.96
CA CYS A 77 -4.58 7.49 -5.89
C CYS A 77 -5.04 6.07 -5.52
N ASP A 78 -6.27 5.78 -5.90
CA ASP A 78 -6.87 4.46 -5.78
C ASP A 78 -7.80 4.21 -6.98
N PHE A 79 -8.01 2.95 -7.37
CA PHE A 79 -8.91 2.63 -8.48
C PHE A 79 -10.38 2.85 -8.13
N SER A 80 -10.74 2.75 -6.85
CA SER A 80 -12.10 2.86 -6.34
C SER A 80 -12.49 4.31 -6.10
N GLN A 81 -13.49 4.81 -6.82
CA GLN A 81 -14.04 6.15 -6.58
C GLN A 81 -14.65 6.25 -5.18
N ALA A 82 -15.34 5.20 -4.73
CA ALA A 82 -15.96 5.21 -3.39
C ALA A 82 -14.93 5.37 -2.26
N VAL A 83 -13.75 4.79 -2.42
CA VAL A 83 -12.65 4.91 -1.45
C VAL A 83 -11.99 6.29 -1.53
N ILE A 84 -11.85 6.86 -2.74
CA ILE A 84 -11.36 8.23 -2.93
C ILE A 84 -12.30 9.26 -2.31
N ASP A 85 -13.63 9.09 -2.44
CA ASP A 85 -14.60 9.96 -1.78
C ASP A 85 -14.42 9.95 -0.25
N LEU A 86 -14.13 8.78 0.34
CA LEU A 86 -13.81 8.66 1.77
C LEU A 86 -12.46 9.33 2.11
N ALA A 87 -11.44 9.16 1.26
CA ALA A 87 -10.14 9.81 1.45
C ALA A 87 -10.28 11.35 1.45
N GLN A 88 -11.08 11.89 0.54
CA GLN A 88 -11.38 13.33 0.48
C GLN A 88 -12.14 13.81 1.72
N VAL A 89 -13.13 13.03 2.20
CA VAL A 89 -13.81 13.35 3.47
C VAL A 89 -12.83 13.34 4.65
N ASN A 90 -11.90 12.38 4.68
CA ASN A 90 -10.85 12.32 5.70
C ASN A 90 -9.89 13.52 5.58
N ALA A 91 -9.56 13.96 4.35
CA ALA A 91 -8.74 15.16 4.12
C ALA A 91 -9.41 16.41 4.71
N VAL A 92 -10.69 16.65 4.43
CA VAL A 92 -11.45 17.77 5.00
C VAL A 92 -11.43 17.72 6.53
N ALA A 93 -11.66 16.54 7.13
CA ALA A 93 -11.64 16.38 8.58
C ALA A 93 -10.24 16.61 9.19
N ASP A 94 -9.18 16.45 8.40
CA ASP A 94 -7.77 16.67 8.80
C ASP A 94 -7.27 18.09 8.48
N GLY A 95 -8.08 18.92 7.82
CA GLY A 95 -7.70 20.26 7.37
C GLY A 95 -6.74 20.25 6.16
N ALA A 96 -6.68 19.14 5.44
CA ALA A 96 -5.85 18.96 4.25
C ALA A 96 -6.64 19.20 2.94
N PRO A 97 -5.97 19.56 1.84
CA PRO A 97 -6.60 19.71 0.54
C PRO A 97 -7.26 18.42 0.05
N VAL A 98 -8.41 18.49 -0.58
CA VAL A 98 -9.13 17.34 -1.14
C VAL A 98 -8.48 16.81 -2.43
N ASP A 99 -7.80 17.66 -3.16
CA ASP A 99 -7.10 17.37 -4.41
C ASP A 99 -5.80 16.56 -4.22
N LEU A 100 -5.43 16.27 -2.94
CA LEU A 100 -4.43 15.26 -2.64
C LEU A 100 -4.83 13.86 -3.16
N PHE A 101 -6.12 13.62 -3.36
CA PHE A 101 -6.67 12.30 -3.71
C PHE A 101 -7.40 12.33 -5.04
N ARG A 102 -7.10 11.35 -5.90
CA ARG A 102 -7.79 11.18 -7.18
C ARG A 102 -8.02 9.71 -7.51
N GLN A 103 -9.10 9.42 -8.24
CA GLN A 103 -9.31 8.10 -8.80
C GLN A 103 -8.30 7.84 -9.91
N ARG A 104 -7.53 6.76 -9.78
CA ARG A 104 -6.59 6.27 -10.79
C ARG A 104 -6.26 4.82 -10.52
N SER A 105 -6.43 3.95 -11.53
CA SER A 105 -5.93 2.58 -11.45
C SER A 105 -4.41 2.55 -11.57
N ILE A 106 -3.77 1.59 -10.91
CA ILE A 106 -2.34 1.34 -11.08
C ILE A 106 -1.97 1.08 -12.56
N TYR A 107 -2.89 0.50 -13.35
CA TYR A 107 -2.68 0.21 -14.77
C TYR A 107 -2.75 1.46 -15.67
N ASP A 108 -3.35 2.56 -15.16
CA ASP A 108 -3.58 3.81 -15.90
C ASP A 108 -2.64 4.94 -15.46
N LEU A 109 -1.55 4.60 -14.74
CA LEU A 109 -0.57 5.59 -14.31
C LEU A 109 0.09 6.28 -15.51
N ASP A 110 0.18 7.62 -15.45
CA ASP A 110 0.68 8.48 -16.50
C ASP A 110 1.95 9.20 -16.03
N PRO A 111 3.11 9.01 -16.71
CA PRO A 111 4.36 9.67 -16.35
C PRO A 111 4.28 11.19 -16.25
N SER A 112 3.40 11.84 -17.03
CA SER A 112 3.23 13.29 -17.01
C SER A 112 2.47 13.82 -15.79
N GLN A 113 1.72 12.95 -15.09
CA GLN A 113 0.83 13.34 -14.00
C GLN A 113 1.16 12.63 -12.69
N ASP A 114 1.66 11.39 -12.76
CA ASP A 114 1.78 10.49 -11.61
C ASP A 114 3.21 10.35 -11.08
N GLY A 115 4.20 10.97 -11.74
CA GLY A 115 5.61 10.91 -11.33
C GLY A 115 5.86 11.53 -9.95
N ALA A 116 6.72 10.90 -9.14
CA ALA A 116 7.18 11.41 -7.84
C ALA A 116 8.59 10.90 -7.51
N ASP A 117 9.31 11.61 -6.62
CA ASP A 117 10.61 11.15 -6.11
C ASP A 117 10.48 9.78 -5.44
N LEU A 118 9.39 9.58 -4.69
CA LEU A 118 9.05 8.32 -4.06
C LEU A 118 7.63 7.90 -4.43
N LEU A 119 7.51 6.73 -5.04
CA LEU A 119 6.24 6.01 -5.09
C LEU A 119 6.13 5.07 -3.89
N VAL A 120 4.94 4.98 -3.31
CA VAL A 120 4.61 4.01 -2.27
C VAL A 120 3.43 3.18 -2.75
N CYS A 121 3.61 1.85 -2.83
CA CYS A 121 2.59 0.91 -3.27
C CYS A 121 2.55 -0.26 -2.28
N CYS A 122 1.73 -0.14 -1.25
CA CYS A 122 1.67 -1.08 -0.15
C CYS A 122 0.35 -1.84 -0.15
N GLU A 123 0.42 -3.20 -0.11
CA GLU A 123 -0.76 -4.08 -0.04
C GLU A 123 -1.71 -3.89 -1.25
N VAL A 124 -1.12 -3.87 -2.44
CA VAL A 124 -1.85 -3.70 -3.71
C VAL A 124 -1.59 -4.85 -4.67
N LEU A 125 -0.31 -5.27 -4.84
CA LEU A 125 0.06 -6.25 -5.86
C LEU A 125 -0.64 -7.60 -5.70
N GLU A 126 -0.94 -8.00 -4.46
CA GLU A 126 -1.65 -9.25 -4.16
C GLU A 126 -3.07 -9.30 -4.70
N HIS A 127 -3.64 -8.15 -5.00
CA HIS A 127 -5.00 -8.01 -5.54
C HIS A 127 -5.03 -7.94 -7.07
N LEU A 128 -3.87 -7.76 -7.73
CA LEU A 128 -3.79 -7.57 -9.17
C LEU A 128 -3.92 -8.90 -9.92
N GLU A 129 -4.70 -8.90 -10.99
CA GLU A 129 -4.74 -10.02 -11.94
C GLU A 129 -3.39 -10.18 -12.65
N ASP A 130 -2.81 -9.07 -13.09
CA ASP A 130 -1.47 -9.03 -13.69
C ASP A 130 -0.52 -8.11 -12.92
N PRO A 131 0.21 -8.63 -11.92
CA PRO A 131 1.17 -7.85 -11.15
C PRO A 131 2.39 -7.38 -11.97
N GLN A 132 2.70 -8.02 -13.10
CA GLN A 132 3.79 -7.58 -13.99
C GLN A 132 3.42 -6.29 -14.71
N LEU A 133 2.19 -6.17 -15.21
CA LEU A 133 1.69 -4.92 -15.79
C LEU A 133 1.66 -3.80 -14.73
N GLY A 134 1.22 -4.11 -13.50
CA GLY A 134 1.26 -3.15 -12.40
C GLY A 134 2.69 -2.66 -12.09
N LEU A 135 3.66 -3.57 -12.06
CA LEU A 135 5.07 -3.21 -11.86
C LEU A 135 5.64 -2.40 -13.04
N ALA A 136 5.25 -2.70 -14.26
CA ALA A 136 5.66 -1.92 -15.44
C ALA A 136 5.09 -0.49 -15.39
N ALA A 137 3.83 -0.33 -14.97
CA ALA A 137 3.21 0.97 -14.78
C ALA A 137 3.90 1.77 -13.67
N LEU A 138 4.16 1.17 -12.51
CA LEU A 138 4.94 1.82 -11.43
C LEU A 138 6.33 2.25 -11.93
N ARG A 139 7.01 1.37 -12.70
CA ARG A 139 8.33 1.69 -13.25
C ARG A 139 8.30 2.88 -14.20
N SER A 140 7.22 3.07 -14.96
CA SER A 140 7.10 4.19 -15.93
C SER A 140 6.98 5.56 -15.26
N VAL A 141 6.50 5.62 -14.00
CA VAL A 141 6.22 6.87 -13.29
C VAL A 141 7.14 7.14 -12.10
N VAL A 142 7.89 6.15 -11.61
CA VAL A 142 8.86 6.36 -10.53
C VAL A 142 10.08 7.13 -11.03
N THR A 143 10.43 8.24 -10.37
CA THR A 143 11.58 9.03 -10.78
C THR A 143 12.86 8.63 -10.05
N ASP A 144 12.78 8.23 -8.76
CA ASP A 144 13.97 7.84 -7.99
C ASP A 144 13.73 6.55 -7.18
N HIS A 145 12.73 6.51 -6.29
CA HIS A 145 12.53 5.37 -5.39
C HIS A 145 11.10 4.83 -5.41
N LEU A 146 10.98 3.52 -5.20
CA LEU A 146 9.73 2.81 -4.95
C LEU A 146 9.81 2.08 -3.62
N ILE A 147 8.87 2.32 -2.70
CA ILE A 147 8.59 1.44 -1.57
C ILE A 147 7.37 0.60 -1.93
N ILE A 148 7.50 -0.72 -1.79
CA ILE A 148 6.45 -1.66 -2.14
C ILE A 148 6.35 -2.77 -1.11
N SER A 149 5.13 -3.16 -0.71
CA SER A 149 4.91 -4.24 0.25
C SER A 149 3.83 -5.21 -0.19
N VAL A 150 3.95 -6.42 0.32
CA VAL A 150 2.97 -7.50 0.17
C VAL A 150 2.89 -8.34 1.44
N PRO A 151 1.77 -9.04 1.70
CA PRO A 151 1.69 -10.07 2.72
C PRO A 151 2.72 -11.18 2.46
N ARG A 152 3.39 -11.63 3.54
CA ARG A 152 4.43 -12.66 3.43
C ARG A 152 3.83 -14.06 3.59
N GLU A 153 3.85 -14.84 2.54
CA GLU A 153 3.39 -16.23 2.58
C GLU A 153 4.52 -17.22 2.95
N PRO A 154 4.22 -18.34 3.62
CA PRO A 154 2.89 -18.78 4.09
C PRO A 154 2.44 -18.16 5.43
N LEU A 155 3.22 -17.25 6.00
CA LEU A 155 3.00 -16.71 7.34
C LEU A 155 1.64 -16.01 7.47
N TRP A 156 1.22 -15.27 6.46
CA TRP A 156 -0.07 -14.57 6.44
C TRP A 156 -1.23 -15.54 6.63
N ARG A 157 -1.27 -16.62 5.84
CA ARG A 157 -2.29 -17.67 5.96
C ARG A 157 -2.28 -18.37 7.31
N ILE A 158 -1.08 -18.69 7.82
CA ILE A 158 -0.95 -19.33 9.13
C ILE A 158 -1.53 -18.42 10.22
N LEU A 159 -1.25 -17.13 10.21
CA LEU A 159 -1.80 -16.18 11.19
C LEU A 159 -3.32 -16.03 11.07
N ASN A 160 -3.88 -16.04 9.86
CA ASN A 160 -5.33 -16.04 9.66
C ASN A 160 -5.97 -17.31 10.23
N LEU A 161 -5.41 -18.49 9.94
CA LEU A 161 -5.90 -19.75 10.51
C LEU A 161 -5.82 -19.78 12.05
N CYS A 162 -4.72 -19.27 12.63
CA CYS A 162 -4.58 -19.16 14.09
C CYS A 162 -5.63 -18.24 14.74
N ARG A 163 -6.17 -17.28 13.97
CA ARG A 163 -7.26 -16.39 14.40
C ARG A 163 -8.65 -16.95 14.13
N GLY A 164 -8.75 -18.13 13.48
CA GLY A 164 -10.01 -18.71 13.03
C GLY A 164 -10.62 -18.03 11.80
N GLU A 165 -9.82 -17.22 11.09
CA GLU A 165 -10.27 -16.48 9.92
C GLU A 165 -10.02 -17.25 8.63
N TYR A 166 -10.96 -17.16 7.68
CA TYR A 166 -10.84 -17.73 6.34
C TYR A 166 -10.50 -19.23 6.29
N ILE A 167 -11.02 -20.01 7.25
CA ILE A 167 -10.75 -21.45 7.34
C ILE A 167 -11.12 -22.20 6.05
N PRO A 168 -12.28 -21.96 5.39
CA PRO A 168 -12.62 -22.62 4.13
C PRO A 168 -11.65 -22.34 2.98
N GLN A 169 -10.98 -21.18 3.01
CA GLN A 169 -9.99 -20.75 2.01
C GLN A 169 -8.55 -21.04 2.47
N ILE A 170 -8.38 -21.90 3.49
CA ILE A 170 -7.06 -22.25 4.06
C ILE A 170 -6.27 -20.99 4.46
N GLY A 171 -6.95 -20.06 5.15
CA GLY A 171 -6.39 -18.81 5.63
C GLY A 171 -6.14 -17.73 4.55
N ASN A 172 -6.53 -17.97 3.29
CA ASN A 172 -6.40 -16.96 2.25
C ASN A 172 -7.42 -15.84 2.44
N THR A 173 -6.96 -14.60 2.44
CA THR A 173 -7.84 -13.43 2.50
C THR A 173 -8.62 -13.31 1.19
N PRO A 174 -9.96 -13.11 1.21
CA PRO A 174 -10.72 -12.83 0.01
C PRO A 174 -10.14 -11.65 -0.77
N GLY A 175 -9.98 -11.83 -2.09
CA GLY A 175 -9.36 -10.84 -2.96
C GLY A 175 -7.84 -10.93 -3.10
N HIS A 176 -7.14 -11.75 -2.31
CA HIS A 176 -5.73 -12.04 -2.55
C HIS A 176 -5.59 -13.06 -3.67
N LEU A 177 -5.30 -12.59 -4.87
CA LEU A 177 -5.08 -13.41 -6.07
C LEU A 177 -3.65 -13.94 -6.13
N GLN A 178 -2.70 -13.17 -5.60
CA GLN A 178 -1.27 -13.45 -5.66
C GLN A 178 -0.68 -13.73 -4.28
N HIS A 179 0.36 -14.56 -4.25
CA HIS A 179 0.97 -15.01 -3.01
C HIS A 179 2.48 -15.13 -3.16
N TRP A 180 3.24 -14.39 -2.35
CA TRP A 180 4.70 -14.45 -2.42
C TRP A 180 5.35 -14.73 -1.08
N SER A 181 6.34 -15.63 -1.11
CA SER A 181 7.36 -15.67 -0.08
C SER A 181 8.29 -14.45 -0.22
N LYS A 182 9.04 -14.13 0.83
CA LYS A 182 10.03 -13.03 0.77
C LYS A 182 10.99 -13.16 -0.44
N ARG A 183 11.49 -14.39 -0.71
CA ARG A 183 12.39 -14.64 -1.85
C ARG A 183 11.67 -14.49 -3.19
N GLY A 184 10.44 -15.00 -3.28
CA GLY A 184 9.60 -14.88 -4.47
C GLY A 184 9.30 -13.42 -4.80
N PHE A 185 8.99 -12.61 -3.80
CA PHE A 185 8.72 -11.18 -3.97
C PHE A 185 9.96 -10.41 -4.47
N VAL A 186 11.13 -10.63 -3.88
CA VAL A 186 12.38 -10.01 -4.35
C VAL A 186 12.68 -10.44 -5.79
N LYS A 187 12.45 -11.72 -6.14
CA LYS A 187 12.64 -12.22 -7.52
C LYS A 187 11.66 -11.55 -8.51
N LEU A 188 10.42 -11.30 -8.08
CA LEU A 188 9.42 -10.58 -8.88
C LEU A 188 9.87 -9.16 -9.22
N LEU A 189 10.47 -8.43 -8.26
CA LEU A 189 10.89 -7.05 -8.43
C LEU A 189 12.18 -6.92 -9.27
N SER A 190 13.10 -7.88 -9.14
CA SER A 190 14.46 -7.78 -9.66
C SER A 190 14.61 -7.54 -11.17
N PRO A 191 13.70 -7.95 -12.06
CA PRO A 191 13.80 -7.61 -13.49
C PRO A 191 13.65 -6.13 -13.78
N SER A 192 12.75 -5.46 -13.07
CA SER A 192 12.39 -4.04 -13.31
C SER A 192 13.07 -3.07 -12.36
N PHE A 193 13.49 -3.56 -11.19
CA PHE A 193 14.00 -2.72 -10.10
C PHE A 193 15.29 -3.30 -9.50
N GLU A 194 16.18 -2.40 -9.10
CA GLU A 194 17.25 -2.69 -8.16
C GLU A 194 16.68 -2.63 -6.73
N VAL A 195 16.77 -3.75 -5.99
CA VAL A 195 16.30 -3.81 -4.60
C VAL A 195 17.39 -3.32 -3.67
N LEU A 196 17.23 -2.13 -3.09
CA LEU A 196 18.21 -1.48 -2.23
C LEU A 196 18.12 -1.97 -0.78
N ALA A 197 16.91 -2.22 -0.30
CA ALA A 197 16.67 -2.72 1.06
C ALA A 197 15.42 -3.60 1.12
N VAL A 198 15.44 -4.60 2.00
CA VAL A 198 14.26 -5.42 2.31
C VAL A 198 14.05 -5.42 3.81
N ARG A 199 12.84 -5.09 4.23
CA ARG A 199 12.36 -5.18 5.61
C ARG A 199 11.30 -6.26 5.71
N SER A 200 11.13 -6.82 6.89
CA SER A 200 10.16 -7.90 7.11
C SER A 200 9.36 -7.65 8.39
N PRO A 201 8.60 -6.50 8.46
CA PRO A 201 7.66 -6.32 9.55
C PRO A 201 6.63 -7.45 9.50
N LEU A 202 6.33 -8.08 10.63
CA LEU A 202 5.36 -9.16 10.67
C LEU A 202 3.94 -8.62 10.41
N PRO A 203 3.14 -9.23 9.54
CA PRO A 203 3.41 -10.39 8.69
C PRO A 203 3.75 -10.04 7.24
N TRP A 204 4.38 -8.91 6.96
CA TRP A 204 4.64 -8.39 5.60
C TRP A 204 6.09 -8.56 5.16
N THR A 205 6.30 -8.36 3.87
CA THR A 205 7.59 -8.08 3.25
C THR A 205 7.50 -6.72 2.56
N MET A 206 8.45 -5.85 2.83
CA MET A 206 8.54 -4.50 2.28
C MET A 206 9.91 -4.28 1.66
N ALA A 207 9.96 -3.68 0.48
CA ALA A 207 11.19 -3.40 -0.25
C ALA A 207 11.30 -1.92 -0.60
N LEU A 208 12.50 -1.38 -0.51
CA LEU A 208 12.90 -0.12 -1.13
C LEU A 208 13.67 -0.46 -2.40
N CYS A 209 13.26 0.13 -3.50
CA CYS A 209 13.77 -0.15 -4.82
C CYS A 209 14.11 1.12 -5.58
N ARG A 210 14.95 0.97 -6.61
CA ARG A 210 15.22 2.00 -7.63
C ARG A 210 14.91 1.41 -9.00
N PRO A 211 14.35 2.17 -9.98
CA PRO A 211 14.17 1.66 -11.34
C PRO A 211 15.52 1.26 -11.95
N ARG A 212 15.54 0.13 -12.65
CA ARG A 212 16.70 -0.23 -13.48
C ARG A 212 16.71 0.60 -14.75
N SER A 213 17.89 0.99 -15.17
CA SER A 213 18.16 1.62 -16.48
C SER A 213 17.72 0.74 -17.64
#